data_5463ff3041741c43b481adf98e439f2b
#
_entry.id   5463ff3041741c43b481adf98e439f2b
#
_cell.length_a   1.000
_cell.length_b   1.000
_cell.length_c   1.000
_cell.angle_alpha   90.00
_cell.angle_beta   90.00
_cell.angle_gamma   90.00
#
_symmetry.space_group_name_H-M   'P 1'
#
loop_
_entity.id
_entity.type
_entity.pdbx_description
1 polymer ?
#
loop_
_entity_poly.entity_id
_entity_poly.type
_entity_poly.pdbx_seq_one_letter_code
_entity_poly.pdbx_strand_id
1 'polypeptide(L)'
;MKTSKPLLTLRMLFPVAASFIVLLLGEWIARGSLTADTFISFIFPHFGAYLLAWLLLFLVWELLDWVLRIPPLATLGMAVLGCAPCAVNFYTMQLRGEPFLPWDLMQVSEAAGVASAAGLKLQTSMVVSIVLVLALTVASFF
;
A
#
# COMPACT_ATOMS: atom_id res chain seq x y z
N MET A 1 -22.30 -1.80 30.86
CA MET A 1 -20.84 -1.92 30.58
C MET A 1 -20.34 -0.59 30.03
N LYS A 2 -19.52 0.15 30.79
CA LYS A 2 -18.89 1.39 30.31
C LYS A 2 -17.76 1.02 29.38
N THR A 3 -17.99 1.08 28.05
CA THR A 3 -16.90 1.09 27.07
C THR A 3 -16.07 2.33 27.36
N SER A 4 -14.82 2.13 27.77
CA SER A 4 -13.94 3.23 28.12
C SER A 4 -13.68 4.07 26.86
N LYS A 5 -13.97 5.37 26.94
CA LYS A 5 -13.79 6.34 25.84
C LYS A 5 -12.43 6.23 25.10
N PRO A 6 -11.28 5.91 25.76
CA PRO A 6 -10.00 5.77 25.09
C PRO A 6 -9.92 4.60 24.10
N LEU A 7 -10.61 3.48 24.33
CA LEU A 7 -10.62 2.34 23.41
C LEU A 7 -11.37 2.65 22.12
N LEU A 8 -12.45 3.43 22.19
CA LEU A 8 -13.22 3.83 21.01
C LEU A 8 -12.42 4.78 20.11
N THR A 9 -11.70 5.72 20.75
CA THR A 9 -10.81 6.67 20.00
C THR A 9 -9.64 5.96 19.34
N LEU A 10 -9.04 4.99 20.02
CA LEU A 10 -7.92 4.21 19.47
C LEU A 10 -8.38 3.37 18.25
N ARG A 11 -9.56 2.78 18.33
CA ARG A 11 -10.15 1.99 17.25
C ARG A 11 -10.49 2.83 16.01
N MET A 12 -10.86 4.10 16.19
CA MET A 12 -11.10 5.03 15.08
C MET A 12 -9.81 5.60 14.48
N LEU A 13 -8.77 5.77 15.29
CA LEU A 13 -7.48 6.29 14.80
C LEU A 13 -6.65 5.25 14.04
N PHE A 14 -6.85 3.96 14.34
CA PHE A 14 -6.09 2.88 13.69
C PHE A 14 -6.22 2.87 12.17
N PRO A 15 -7.43 2.86 11.55
CA PRO A 15 -7.56 2.82 10.09
C PRO A 15 -6.99 4.09 9.43
N VAL A 16 -7.10 5.23 10.08
CA VAL A 16 -6.52 6.50 9.62
C VAL A 16 -5.01 6.42 9.55
N ALA A 17 -4.37 5.93 10.62
CA ALA A 17 -2.92 5.76 10.66
C ALA A 17 -2.44 4.64 9.74
N ALA A 18 -3.13 3.50 9.71
CA ALA A 18 -2.79 2.35 8.88
C ALA A 18 -2.85 2.69 7.39
N SER A 19 -3.90 3.38 6.92
CA SER A 19 -4.01 3.82 5.53
C SER A 19 -2.91 4.80 5.14
N PHE A 20 -2.50 5.70 6.05
CA PHE A 20 -1.39 6.61 5.81
C PHE A 20 -0.05 5.87 5.71
N ILE A 21 0.20 4.90 6.59
CA ILE A 21 1.40 4.06 6.53
C ILE A 21 1.44 3.26 5.22
N VAL A 22 0.33 2.66 4.81
CA VAL A 22 0.25 1.91 3.55
C VAL A 22 0.52 2.82 2.34
N LEU A 23 0.03 4.06 2.35
CA LEU A 23 0.36 5.03 1.31
C LEU A 23 1.86 5.30 1.22
N LEU A 24 2.53 5.54 2.36
CA LEU A 24 3.98 5.75 2.40
C LEU A 24 4.77 4.52 1.96
N LEU A 25 4.32 3.32 2.33
CA LEU A 25 4.92 2.06 1.87
C LEU A 25 4.80 1.90 0.36
N GLY A 26 3.64 2.24 -0.23
CA GLY A 26 3.43 2.25 -1.67
C GLY A 26 4.42 3.18 -2.39
N GLU A 27 4.60 4.40 -1.88
CA GLU A 27 5.59 5.34 -2.41
C GLU A 27 7.03 4.82 -2.28
N TRP A 28 7.37 4.21 -1.14
CA TRP A 28 8.68 3.61 -0.96
C TRP A 28 8.94 2.47 -1.94
N ILE A 29 7.96 1.61 -2.17
CA ILE A 29 8.06 0.54 -3.17
C ILE A 29 8.23 1.13 -4.57
N ALA A 30 7.40 2.10 -4.96
CA ALA A 30 7.39 2.67 -6.29
C ALA A 30 8.70 3.39 -6.65
N ARG A 31 9.36 4.00 -5.68
CA ARG A 31 10.59 4.80 -5.88
C ARG A 31 11.87 4.07 -5.47
N GLY A 32 11.76 3.00 -4.70
CA GLY A 32 12.89 2.25 -4.16
C GLY A 32 13.57 2.91 -2.96
N SER A 33 13.38 4.20 -2.74
CA SER A 33 13.90 4.96 -1.60
C SER A 33 12.92 6.04 -1.14
N LEU A 34 12.87 6.28 0.15
CA LEU A 34 12.09 7.37 0.75
C LEU A 34 13.09 8.35 1.40
N THR A 35 13.37 9.44 0.72
CA THR A 35 14.32 10.46 1.17
C THR A 35 13.60 11.78 1.48
N ALA A 36 14.28 12.70 2.18
CA ALA A 36 13.74 14.04 2.42
C ALA A 36 13.41 14.76 1.11
N ASP A 37 14.21 14.55 0.06
CA ASP A 37 13.98 15.13 -1.28
C ASP A 37 12.66 14.60 -1.90
N THR A 38 12.28 13.35 -1.62
CA THR A 38 11.00 12.79 -2.07
C THR A 38 9.83 13.56 -1.49
N PHE A 39 9.89 13.92 -0.21
CA PHE A 39 8.83 14.71 0.43
C PHE A 39 8.75 16.13 -0.17
N ILE A 40 9.89 16.80 -0.33
CA ILE A 40 9.94 18.20 -0.79
C ILE A 40 9.59 18.29 -2.28
N SER A 41 10.13 17.41 -3.11
CA SER A 41 10.02 17.51 -4.56
C SER A 41 8.76 16.88 -5.15
N PHE A 42 8.15 15.91 -4.44
CA PHE A 42 7.01 15.16 -4.96
C PHE A 42 5.76 15.22 -4.07
N ILE A 43 5.89 14.92 -2.79
CA ILE A 43 4.72 14.83 -1.91
C ILE A 43 4.11 16.20 -1.66
N PHE A 44 4.93 17.20 -1.32
CA PHE A 44 4.42 18.55 -1.06
C PHE A 44 3.78 19.22 -2.29
N PRO A 45 4.40 19.22 -3.50
CA PRO A 45 3.79 19.83 -4.68
C PRO A 45 2.48 19.15 -5.10
N HIS A 46 2.35 17.84 -4.83
CA HIS A 46 1.18 17.06 -5.21
C HIS A 46 0.31 16.66 -4.00
N PHE A 47 0.37 17.44 -2.92
CA PHE A 47 -0.33 17.15 -1.67
C PHE A 47 -1.81 16.78 -1.84
N GLY A 48 -2.53 17.45 -2.74
CA GLY A 48 -3.92 17.16 -3.03
C GLY A 48 -4.14 15.73 -3.58
N ALA A 49 -3.24 15.25 -4.45
CA ALA A 49 -3.29 13.90 -4.98
C ALA A 49 -3.00 12.84 -3.89
N TYR A 50 -2.02 13.11 -3.03
CA TYR A 50 -1.70 12.24 -1.89
C TYR A 50 -2.82 12.20 -0.86
N LEU A 51 -3.45 13.34 -0.58
CA LEU A 51 -4.61 13.41 0.30
C LEU A 51 -5.77 12.56 -0.27
N LEU A 52 -6.03 12.68 -1.57
CA LEU A 52 -7.06 11.89 -2.24
C LEU A 52 -6.74 10.39 -2.20
N ALA A 53 -5.50 10.00 -2.49
CA ALA A 53 -5.05 8.61 -2.44
C ALA A 53 -5.17 8.03 -1.03
N TRP A 54 -4.77 8.79 -0.01
CA TRP A 54 -4.96 8.41 1.38
C TRP A 54 -6.42 8.23 1.75
N LEU A 55 -7.29 9.16 1.36
CA LEU A 55 -8.72 9.08 1.59
C LEU A 55 -9.33 7.83 0.92
N LEU A 56 -8.92 7.52 -0.30
CA LEU A 56 -9.37 6.32 -1.01
C LEU A 56 -8.94 5.04 -0.29
N LEU A 57 -7.69 4.95 0.17
CA LEU A 57 -7.22 3.81 0.96
C LEU A 57 -8.00 3.66 2.27
N PHE A 58 -8.26 4.77 2.95
CA PHE A 58 -9.09 4.79 4.15
C PHE A 58 -10.51 4.26 3.86
N LEU A 59 -11.16 4.74 2.79
CA LEU A 59 -12.48 4.28 2.37
C LEU A 59 -12.48 2.79 1.98
N VAL A 60 -11.43 2.32 1.32
CA VAL A 60 -11.26 0.88 1.01
C VAL A 60 -11.20 0.07 2.30
N TRP A 61 -10.45 0.53 3.32
CA TRP A 61 -10.39 -0.14 4.60
C TRP A 61 -11.75 -0.21 5.27
N GLU A 62 -12.48 0.91 5.35
CA GLU A 62 -13.83 0.99 5.93
C GLU A 62 -14.80 0.06 5.20
N LEU A 63 -14.76 0.04 3.86
CA LEU A 63 -15.61 -0.84 3.05
C LEU A 63 -15.29 -2.32 3.32
N LEU A 64 -14.01 -2.68 3.37
CA LEU A 64 -13.58 -4.05 3.64
C LEU A 64 -13.94 -4.47 5.06
N ASP A 65 -13.77 -3.59 6.06
CA ASP A 65 -14.17 -3.89 7.44
C ASP A 65 -15.68 -4.07 7.58
N TRP A 66 -16.45 -3.23 6.88
CA TRP A 66 -17.91 -3.35 6.84
C TRP A 66 -18.39 -4.67 6.21
N VAL A 67 -17.75 -5.09 5.11
CA VAL A 67 -18.13 -6.33 4.38
C VAL A 67 -17.62 -7.57 5.10
N LEU A 68 -16.35 -7.60 5.47
CA LEU A 68 -15.69 -8.77 6.05
C LEU A 68 -15.93 -8.90 7.55
N ARG A 69 -16.15 -7.78 8.23
CA ARG A 69 -16.29 -7.69 9.71
C ARG A 69 -15.10 -8.27 10.46
N ILE A 70 -13.95 -8.30 9.83
CA ILE A 70 -12.70 -8.84 10.35
C ILE A 70 -11.60 -7.80 10.07
N PRO A 71 -11.27 -6.91 11.05
CA PRO A 71 -10.31 -5.82 10.85
C PRO A 71 -8.95 -6.26 10.28
N PRO A 72 -8.36 -7.40 10.69
CA PRO A 72 -7.10 -7.87 10.10
C PRO A 72 -7.19 -8.16 8.60
N LEU A 73 -8.29 -8.75 8.13
CA LEU A 73 -8.50 -9.01 6.71
C LEU A 73 -8.73 -7.70 5.93
N ALA A 74 -9.43 -6.73 6.52
CA ALA A 74 -9.60 -5.41 5.95
C ALA A 74 -8.24 -4.69 5.81
N THR A 75 -7.41 -4.75 6.83
CA THR A 75 -6.05 -4.18 6.83
C THR A 75 -5.17 -4.83 5.77
N LEU A 76 -5.17 -6.15 5.69
CA LEU A 76 -4.42 -6.90 4.68
C LEU A 76 -4.91 -6.57 3.27
N GLY A 77 -6.22 -6.59 3.04
CA GLY A 77 -6.83 -6.26 1.74
C GLY A 77 -6.49 -4.85 1.28
N MET A 78 -6.63 -3.85 2.16
CA MET A 78 -6.21 -2.47 1.87
C MET A 78 -4.72 -2.39 1.52
N ALA A 79 -3.86 -3.06 2.30
CA ALA A 79 -2.42 -3.03 2.06
C ALA A 79 -2.03 -3.69 0.72
N VAL A 80 -2.67 -4.80 0.36
CA VAL A 80 -2.47 -5.43 -0.95
C VAL A 80 -2.91 -4.49 -2.07
N LEU A 81 -4.10 -3.89 -1.98
CA LEU A 81 -4.59 -2.95 -3.00
C LEU A 81 -3.74 -1.69 -3.11
N GLY A 82 -3.14 -1.22 -2.01
CA GLY A 82 -2.26 -0.05 -2.01
C GLY A 82 -0.84 -0.34 -2.50
N CYS A 83 -0.24 -1.47 -2.10
CA CYS A 83 1.17 -1.76 -2.37
C CYS A 83 1.39 -2.59 -3.64
N ALA A 84 0.47 -3.50 -4.02
CA ALA A 84 0.66 -4.36 -5.17
C ALA A 84 0.76 -3.60 -6.51
N PRO A 85 -0.09 -2.61 -6.81
CA PRO A 85 0.06 -1.80 -8.01
C PRO A 85 1.39 -1.04 -8.06
N CYS A 86 1.88 -0.55 -6.91
CA CYS A 86 3.16 0.12 -6.80
C CYS A 86 4.34 -0.82 -7.10
N ALA A 87 4.28 -2.06 -6.61
CA ALA A 87 5.27 -3.09 -6.89
C ALA A 87 5.28 -3.49 -8.37
N VAL A 88 4.10 -3.70 -8.95
CA VAL A 88 3.96 -4.00 -10.39
C VAL A 88 4.53 -2.86 -11.23
N ASN A 89 4.15 -1.62 -10.93
CA ASN A 89 4.65 -0.44 -11.63
C ASN A 89 6.17 -0.31 -11.54
N PHE A 90 6.75 -0.57 -10.36
CA PHE A 90 8.20 -0.53 -10.16
C PHE A 90 8.92 -1.52 -11.09
N TYR A 91 8.48 -2.77 -11.17
CA TYR A 91 9.10 -3.77 -12.04
C TYR A 91 8.83 -3.48 -13.52
N THR A 92 7.65 -2.98 -13.88
CA THR A 92 7.34 -2.60 -15.27
C THR A 92 8.25 -1.48 -15.73
N MET A 93 8.49 -0.47 -14.88
CA MET A 93 9.44 0.60 -15.16
C MET A 93 10.87 0.09 -15.35
N GLN A 94 11.30 -0.90 -14.54
CA GLN A 94 12.64 -1.49 -14.69
C GLN A 94 12.79 -2.33 -15.96
N LEU A 95 11.77 -3.05 -16.39
CA LEU A 95 11.82 -3.96 -17.52
C LEU A 95 11.57 -3.26 -18.86
N ARG A 96 10.67 -2.30 -18.90
CA ARG A 96 10.19 -1.65 -20.12
C ARG A 96 10.57 -0.18 -20.22
N GLY A 97 10.93 0.47 -19.10
CA GLY A 97 11.13 1.92 -19.05
C GLY A 97 9.83 2.74 -19.08
N GLU A 98 8.68 2.09 -19.07
CA GLU A 98 7.36 2.71 -19.13
C GLU A 98 6.51 2.33 -17.92
N PRO A 99 5.61 3.22 -17.44
CA PRO A 99 4.73 2.92 -16.31
C PRO A 99 3.72 1.83 -16.69
N PHE A 100 3.25 1.10 -15.66
CA PHE A 100 2.17 0.12 -15.80
C PHE A 100 0.88 0.80 -16.23
N LEU A 101 0.27 0.29 -17.29
CA LEU A 101 -0.96 0.80 -17.88
C LEU A 101 -2.10 -0.22 -17.72
N PRO A 102 -3.38 0.23 -17.63
CA PRO A 102 -4.49 -0.69 -17.38
C PRO A 102 -4.63 -1.84 -18.37
N TRP A 103 -4.22 -1.65 -19.64
CA TRP A 103 -4.24 -2.71 -20.66
C TRP A 103 -3.12 -3.75 -20.50
N ASP A 104 -2.09 -3.47 -19.71
CA ASP A 104 -1.05 -4.47 -19.38
C ASP A 104 -1.63 -5.61 -18.53
N LEU A 105 -2.79 -5.41 -17.89
CA LEU A 105 -3.54 -6.48 -17.21
C LEU A 105 -3.93 -7.62 -18.16
N MET A 106 -4.11 -7.35 -19.45
CA MET A 106 -4.41 -8.37 -20.45
C MET A 106 -3.19 -9.22 -20.82
N GLN A 107 -1.98 -8.74 -20.51
CA GLN A 107 -0.70 -9.40 -20.81
C GLN A 107 0.00 -9.97 -19.58
N VAL A 108 -0.73 -10.15 -18.46
CA VAL A 108 -0.15 -10.62 -17.18
C VAL A 108 0.52 -12.00 -17.33
N SER A 109 -0.04 -12.89 -18.15
CA SER A 109 0.56 -14.21 -18.38
C SER A 109 1.91 -14.15 -19.08
N GLU A 110 2.06 -13.25 -20.05
CA GLU A 110 3.32 -13.01 -20.74
C GLU A 110 4.34 -12.30 -19.83
N ALA A 111 3.87 -11.32 -19.06
CA ALA A 111 4.69 -10.62 -18.08
C ALA A 111 5.25 -11.55 -17.00
N ALA A 112 4.47 -12.53 -16.54
CA ALA A 112 4.93 -13.55 -15.58
C ALA A 112 6.05 -14.43 -16.14
N GLY A 113 5.96 -14.80 -17.42
CA GLY A 113 7.02 -15.53 -18.12
C GLY A 113 8.33 -14.73 -18.23
N VAL A 114 8.24 -13.46 -18.61
CA VAL A 114 9.38 -12.55 -18.69
C VAL A 114 10.00 -12.30 -17.32
N ALA A 115 9.17 -12.10 -16.29
CA ALA A 115 9.63 -11.86 -14.92
C ALA A 115 10.46 -13.05 -14.38
N SER A 116 10.03 -14.28 -14.65
CA SER A 116 10.76 -15.49 -14.26
C SER A 116 12.10 -15.62 -15.00
N ALA A 117 12.15 -15.27 -16.28
CA ALA A 117 13.35 -15.32 -17.10
C ALA A 117 14.36 -14.20 -16.77
N ALA A 118 13.86 -13.03 -16.35
CA ALA A 118 14.68 -11.87 -16.00
C ALA A 118 15.38 -11.99 -14.64
N GLY A 119 15.10 -13.03 -13.84
CA GLY A 119 15.71 -13.25 -12.51
C GLY A 119 15.46 -12.07 -11.55
N LEU A 120 14.24 -11.57 -11.51
CA LEU A 120 13.86 -10.41 -10.70
C LEU A 120 14.22 -10.62 -9.23
N LYS A 121 15.06 -9.74 -8.70
CA LYS A 121 15.42 -9.74 -7.28
C LYS A 121 14.39 -8.92 -6.50
N LEU A 122 13.94 -9.47 -5.37
CA LEU A 122 13.10 -8.73 -4.42
C LEU A 122 13.87 -7.52 -3.90
N GLN A 123 13.30 -6.36 -4.08
CA GLN A 123 13.86 -5.12 -3.55
C GLN A 123 13.67 -5.06 -2.03
N THR A 124 14.66 -4.51 -1.33
CA THR A 124 14.62 -4.37 0.14
C THR A 124 13.39 -3.64 0.64
N SER A 125 12.95 -2.59 -0.08
CA SER A 125 11.73 -1.85 0.26
C SER A 125 10.47 -2.74 0.26
N MET A 126 10.37 -3.70 -0.66
CA MET A 126 9.24 -4.65 -0.72
C MET A 126 9.26 -5.61 0.47
N VAL A 127 10.43 -6.15 0.80
CA VAL A 127 10.57 -7.07 1.94
C VAL A 127 10.19 -6.37 3.24
N VAL A 128 10.72 -5.16 3.46
CA VAL A 128 10.39 -4.36 4.65
C VAL A 128 8.90 -4.00 4.67
N SER A 129 8.33 -3.64 3.52
CA SER A 129 6.90 -3.32 3.42
C SER A 129 6.02 -4.52 3.77
N ILE A 130 6.37 -5.72 3.32
CA ILE A 130 5.64 -6.95 3.69
C ILE A 130 5.68 -7.16 5.21
N VAL A 131 6.85 -7.03 5.84
CA VAL A 131 6.99 -7.17 7.29
C VAL A 131 6.14 -6.13 8.04
N LEU A 132 6.16 -4.88 7.60
CA LEU A 132 5.37 -3.80 8.21
C LEU A 132 3.86 -4.01 8.02
N VAL A 133 3.42 -4.47 6.85
CA VAL A 133 2.01 -4.82 6.59
C VAL A 133 1.56 -5.96 7.50
N LEU A 134 2.39 -6.99 7.68
CA LEU A 134 2.08 -8.08 8.61
C LEU A 134 1.99 -7.56 10.06
N ALA A 135 2.89 -6.68 10.47
CA ALA A 135 2.85 -6.06 11.79
C ALA A 135 1.57 -5.22 11.99
N LEU A 136 1.17 -4.42 10.99
CA LEU A 136 -0.09 -3.67 11.01
C LEU A 136 -1.31 -4.61 11.09
N THR A 137 -1.29 -5.71 10.33
CA THR A 137 -2.35 -6.72 10.37
C THR A 137 -2.48 -7.34 11.76
N VAL A 138 -1.36 -7.66 12.40
CA VAL A 138 -1.36 -8.17 13.79
C VAL A 138 -1.85 -7.08 14.76
N ALA A 139 -1.42 -5.84 14.61
CA ALA A 139 -1.86 -4.73 15.45
C ALA A 139 -3.37 -4.47 15.37
N SER A 140 -4.01 -4.78 14.25
CA SER A 140 -5.46 -4.62 14.06
C SER A 140 -6.32 -5.64 14.82
N PHE A 141 -5.71 -6.66 15.47
CA PHE A 141 -6.42 -7.57 16.38
C PHE A 141 -6.70 -6.96 17.74
N PHE A 142 -5.96 -5.93 18.13
CA PHE A 142 -6.04 -5.29 19.46
C PHE A 142 -6.79 -3.95 19.42
#